data_4d2c0143f145379c06c236a88c15eccc
#
_entry.id   4d2c0143f145379c06c236a88c15eccc
#
_cell.length_a   1.000
_cell.length_b   1.000
_cell.length_c   1.000
_cell.angle_alpha   90.00
_cell.angle_beta   90.00
_cell.angle_gamma   90.00
#
_symmetry.space_group_name_H-M   'P 1'
#
loop_
_entity.id
_entity.type
_entity.pdbx_description
1 polymer ?
#
loop_
_entity_poly.entity_id
_entity_poly.type
_entity_poly.pdbx_seq_one_letter_code
_entity_poly.pdbx_strand_id
1 'polypeptide(L)'
;IADSGRPLWTHPLSSYTGVALASTQIYVIDADSDVWALDLRTGASNWKQEGLKYRWLGEASTMGDAVVVGDMEGWVHWLSASDGKFAARVRLSKHAIQAAPLVVGDTVYVEDIDGVVGAYRVAK
;
A
#
# COMPACT_ATOMS: atom_id res chain seq x y z
N ILE A 1 -20.91 13.37 -0.06
CA ILE A 1 -21.82 12.40 0.51
C ILE A 1 -22.83 11.97 -0.53
N ALA A 2 -22.97 10.69 -0.70
CA ALA A 2 -23.93 10.15 -1.66
C ALA A 2 -25.32 10.14 -1.03
N ASP A 3 -26.23 10.93 -1.60
CA ASP A 3 -27.64 10.83 -1.27
C ASP A 3 -28.13 9.46 -1.76
N SER A 4 -28.83 8.72 -0.96
CA SER A 4 -29.44 7.45 -1.35
C SER A 4 -28.46 6.37 -1.81
N GLY A 5 -27.19 6.46 -1.43
CA GLY A 5 -26.20 5.42 -1.74
C GLY A 5 -25.74 5.34 -3.18
N ARG A 6 -25.94 6.40 -3.95
CA ARG A 6 -25.46 6.42 -5.34
C ARG A 6 -23.95 6.48 -5.38
N PRO A 7 -23.25 5.58 -6.13
CA PRO A 7 -21.82 5.66 -6.22
C PRO A 7 -21.36 6.86 -7.02
N LEU A 8 -20.21 7.46 -6.62
CA LEU A 8 -19.54 8.46 -7.42
C LEU A 8 -18.81 7.79 -8.60
N TRP A 9 -18.22 6.65 -8.35
CA TRP A 9 -17.62 5.79 -9.35
C TRP A 9 -17.44 4.39 -8.76
N THR A 10 -17.24 3.40 -9.64
CA THR A 10 -16.88 2.04 -9.24
C THR A 10 -15.76 1.53 -10.13
N HIS A 11 -14.95 0.62 -9.61
CA HIS A 11 -13.87 -0.02 -10.35
C HIS A 11 -13.88 -1.51 -10.00
N PRO A 12 -13.92 -2.41 -11.01
CA PRO A 12 -14.06 -3.85 -10.75
C PRO A 12 -12.72 -4.48 -10.37
N LEU A 13 -12.27 -4.24 -9.15
CA LEU A 13 -11.09 -4.86 -8.59
C LEU A 13 -11.47 -5.86 -7.51
N SER A 14 -10.81 -7.01 -7.51
CA SER A 14 -10.89 -7.96 -6.40
C SER A 14 -9.93 -7.53 -5.33
N SER A 15 -10.34 -6.60 -4.47
CA SER A 15 -9.47 -6.11 -3.39
C SER A 15 -9.41 -7.15 -2.27
N TYR A 16 -8.22 -7.39 -1.78
CA TYR A 16 -7.97 -8.40 -0.76
C TYR A 16 -7.68 -7.79 0.61
N THR A 17 -6.90 -6.72 0.67
CA THR A 17 -6.39 -6.19 1.94
C THR A 17 -6.86 -4.79 2.26
N GLY A 18 -7.77 -4.22 1.48
CA GLY A 18 -8.31 -2.90 1.73
C GLY A 18 -7.62 -1.81 0.96
N VAL A 19 -7.77 -0.58 1.41
CA VAL A 19 -7.32 0.60 0.67
C VAL A 19 -6.51 1.53 1.55
N ALA A 20 -5.61 2.29 0.93
CA ALA A 20 -4.89 3.40 1.57
C ALA A 20 -5.20 4.68 0.80
N LEU A 21 -5.21 5.80 1.50
CA LEU A 21 -5.67 7.07 0.96
C LEU A 21 -4.54 8.10 0.92
N ALA A 22 -4.39 8.76 -0.22
CA ALA A 22 -3.61 9.98 -0.35
C ALA A 22 -4.54 11.13 -0.75
N SER A 23 -4.01 12.34 -0.93
CA SER A 23 -4.85 13.51 -1.20
C SER A 23 -5.57 13.45 -2.54
N THR A 24 -4.99 12.82 -3.56
CA THR A 24 -5.53 12.79 -4.92
C THR A 24 -5.75 11.40 -5.47
N GLN A 25 -5.30 10.36 -4.78
CA GLN A 25 -5.49 9.00 -5.26
C GLN A 25 -5.65 8.02 -4.11
N ILE A 26 -6.22 6.89 -4.44
CA ILE A 26 -6.46 5.80 -3.52
C ILE A 26 -5.66 4.60 -4.01
N TYR A 27 -5.04 3.88 -3.09
CA TYR A 27 -4.24 2.70 -3.41
C TYR A 27 -5.01 1.46 -3.01
N VAL A 28 -5.12 0.53 -3.95
CA VAL A 28 -5.87 -0.71 -3.75
C VAL A 28 -4.95 -1.88 -4.07
N ILE A 29 -4.95 -2.88 -3.20
CA ILE A 29 -4.21 -4.11 -3.41
C ILE A 29 -5.22 -5.19 -3.80
N ASP A 30 -5.07 -5.75 -5.00
CA ASP A 30 -6.00 -6.78 -5.46
C ASP A 30 -5.63 -8.17 -4.93
N ALA A 31 -6.42 -9.16 -5.30
CA ALA A 31 -6.26 -10.53 -4.81
C ALA A 31 -4.93 -11.17 -5.22
N ASP A 32 -4.30 -10.68 -6.28
CA ASP A 32 -3.02 -11.19 -6.78
C ASP A 32 -1.82 -10.40 -6.21
N SER A 33 -2.08 -9.44 -5.32
CA SER A 33 -1.08 -8.55 -4.73
C SER A 33 -0.50 -7.55 -5.73
N ASP A 34 -1.24 -7.23 -6.78
CA ASP A 34 -0.92 -6.06 -7.60
C ASP A 34 -1.41 -4.81 -6.87
N VAL A 35 -0.61 -3.77 -6.91
CA VAL A 35 -0.94 -2.49 -6.28
C VAL A 35 -1.42 -1.53 -7.36
N TRP A 36 -2.61 -0.99 -7.16
CA TRP A 36 -3.23 -0.03 -8.08
C TRP A 36 -3.30 1.34 -7.44
N ALA A 37 -3.04 2.37 -8.22
CA ALA A 37 -3.36 3.74 -7.82
C ALA A 37 -4.50 4.24 -8.69
N LEU A 38 -5.59 4.60 -8.06
CA LEU A 38 -6.79 5.09 -8.74
C LEU A 38 -6.99 6.57 -8.42
N ASP A 39 -7.41 7.33 -9.42
CA ASP A 39 -7.77 8.72 -9.20
C ASP A 39 -8.95 8.78 -8.24
N LEU A 40 -8.83 9.60 -7.20
CA LEU A 40 -9.84 9.66 -6.14
C LEU A 40 -11.19 10.18 -6.65
N ARG A 41 -11.17 11.05 -7.65
CA ARG A 41 -12.38 11.66 -8.19
C ARG A 41 -13.10 10.79 -9.21
N THR A 42 -12.35 10.11 -10.07
CA THR A 42 -12.90 9.44 -11.25
C THR A 42 -12.82 7.91 -11.18
N GLY A 43 -11.95 7.37 -10.33
CA GLY A 43 -11.68 5.94 -10.27
C GLY A 43 -10.79 5.43 -11.39
N ALA A 44 -10.29 6.31 -12.26
CA ALA A 44 -9.40 5.89 -13.33
C ALA A 44 -8.07 5.42 -12.77
N SER A 45 -7.48 4.40 -13.40
CA SER A 45 -6.20 3.87 -13.00
C SER A 45 -5.07 4.81 -13.42
N ASN A 46 -4.27 5.28 -12.46
CA ASN A 46 -3.09 6.10 -12.72
C ASN A 46 -1.87 5.21 -13.00
N TRP A 47 -1.73 4.16 -12.24
CA TRP A 47 -0.70 3.15 -12.47
C TRP A 47 -1.08 1.84 -11.78
N LYS A 48 -0.39 0.77 -12.19
CA LYS A 48 -0.50 -0.57 -11.60
C LYS A 48 0.90 -1.13 -11.44
N GLN A 49 1.27 -1.56 -10.24
CA GLN A 49 2.54 -2.21 -9.98
C GLN A 49 2.33 -3.72 -9.84
N GLU A 50 2.88 -4.49 -10.78
CA GLU A 50 2.73 -5.94 -10.82
C GLU A 50 3.95 -6.68 -10.24
N GLY A 51 4.99 -5.95 -9.84
CA GLY A 51 6.22 -6.55 -9.32
C GLY A 51 6.10 -7.24 -7.98
N LEU A 52 4.97 -7.07 -7.29
CA LEU A 52 4.69 -7.71 -6.01
C LEU A 52 3.65 -8.84 -6.14
N LYS A 53 3.34 -9.24 -7.37
CA LYS A 53 2.35 -10.27 -7.64
C LYS A 53 2.68 -11.55 -6.86
N TYR A 54 1.66 -12.10 -6.22
CA TYR A 54 1.73 -13.32 -5.40
C TYR A 54 2.63 -13.23 -4.16
N ARG A 55 2.97 -12.02 -3.70
CA ARG A 55 3.73 -11.84 -2.46
C ARG A 55 2.86 -11.75 -1.22
N TRP A 56 1.56 -11.83 -1.38
CA TRP A 56 0.60 -11.79 -0.25
C TRP A 56 0.82 -10.54 0.60
N LEU A 57 0.55 -9.40 0.00
CA LEU A 57 0.74 -8.11 0.66
C LEU A 57 -0.24 -7.94 1.83
N GLY A 58 0.24 -7.32 2.90
CA GLY A 58 -0.62 -6.83 3.97
C GLY A 58 -1.29 -5.52 3.56
N GLU A 59 -1.79 -4.80 4.55
CA GLU A 59 -2.38 -3.48 4.31
C GLU A 59 -1.30 -2.45 4.03
N ALA A 60 -1.60 -1.48 3.17
CA ALA A 60 -0.68 -0.41 2.81
C ALA A 60 -0.94 0.86 3.63
N SER A 61 0.07 1.72 3.70
CA SER A 61 -0.04 3.06 4.26
C SER A 61 0.66 4.05 3.35
N THR A 62 0.27 5.32 3.45
CA THR A 62 0.93 6.38 2.71
C THR A 62 1.98 7.06 3.58
N MET A 63 3.12 7.42 2.98
CA MET A 63 4.22 8.07 3.66
C MET A 63 4.83 9.10 2.71
N GLY A 64 4.41 10.38 2.85
CA GLY A 64 4.84 11.42 1.92
C GLY A 64 4.48 11.06 0.49
N ASP A 65 5.48 10.98 -0.37
CA ASP A 65 5.31 10.65 -1.80
C ASP A 65 5.37 9.15 -2.09
N ALA A 66 5.23 8.31 -1.07
CA ALA A 66 5.36 6.88 -1.21
C ALA A 66 4.18 6.12 -0.62
N VAL A 67 3.99 4.91 -1.12
CA VAL A 67 3.11 3.90 -0.54
C VAL A 67 4.01 2.85 0.12
N VAL A 68 3.70 2.48 1.35
CA VAL A 68 4.48 1.50 2.12
C VAL A 68 3.63 0.27 2.35
N VAL A 69 4.17 -0.91 2.07
CA VAL A 69 3.44 -2.16 2.25
C VAL A 69 4.41 -3.29 2.61
N GLY A 70 3.97 -4.17 3.50
CA GLY A 70 4.72 -5.37 3.85
C GLY A 70 4.19 -6.60 3.14
N ASP A 71 5.03 -7.64 3.01
CA ASP A 71 4.63 -8.89 2.39
C ASP A 71 4.75 -10.07 3.36
N MET A 72 4.36 -11.26 2.90
CA MET A 72 4.34 -12.46 3.75
C MET A 72 5.72 -12.99 4.09
N GLU A 73 6.77 -12.55 3.40
CA GLU A 73 8.14 -12.96 3.66
C GLU A 73 8.91 -11.96 4.52
N GLY A 74 8.23 -10.93 5.04
CA GLY A 74 8.83 -9.95 5.94
C GLY A 74 9.52 -8.79 5.26
N TRP A 75 9.32 -8.60 3.96
CA TRP A 75 9.85 -7.45 3.23
C TRP A 75 8.90 -6.27 3.34
N VAL A 76 9.47 -5.09 3.48
CA VAL A 76 8.76 -3.82 3.43
C VAL A 76 9.14 -3.13 2.11
N HIS A 77 8.14 -2.72 1.35
CA HIS A 77 8.33 -2.10 0.04
C HIS A 77 7.80 -0.67 0.06
N TRP A 78 8.55 0.25 -0.53
CA TRP A 78 8.13 1.63 -0.76
C TRP A 78 7.97 1.80 -2.27
N LEU A 79 6.79 2.22 -2.69
CA LEU A 79 6.48 2.53 -4.08
C LEU A 79 6.29 4.03 -4.23
N SER A 80 6.84 4.59 -5.31
CA SER A 80 6.62 6.00 -5.61
C SER A 80 5.16 6.26 -5.92
N ALA A 81 4.57 7.27 -5.28
CA ALA A 81 3.15 7.60 -5.49
C ALA A 81 2.86 8.07 -6.91
N SER A 82 3.83 8.67 -7.60
CA SER A 82 3.61 9.26 -8.92
C SER A 82 3.53 8.22 -10.04
N ASP A 83 4.31 7.13 -9.96
CA ASP A 83 4.39 6.15 -11.05
C ASP A 83 4.37 4.70 -10.60
N GLY A 84 4.34 4.45 -9.28
CA GLY A 84 4.30 3.10 -8.73
C GLY A 84 5.61 2.33 -8.79
N LYS A 85 6.69 2.96 -9.21
CA LYS A 85 7.99 2.29 -9.26
C LYS A 85 8.56 2.06 -7.87
N PHE A 86 9.35 1.02 -7.71
CA PHE A 86 10.01 0.73 -6.45
C PHE A 86 10.98 1.83 -6.08
N ALA A 87 10.78 2.42 -4.89
CA ALA A 87 11.66 3.45 -4.36
C ALA A 87 12.67 2.88 -3.38
N ALA A 88 12.24 1.89 -2.58
CA ALA A 88 13.11 1.23 -1.60
C ALA A 88 12.46 -0.06 -1.13
N ARG A 89 13.26 -0.94 -0.55
CA ARG A 89 12.72 -2.07 0.20
C ARG A 89 13.75 -2.54 1.22
N VAL A 90 13.25 -3.15 2.30
CA VAL A 90 14.08 -3.68 3.38
C VAL A 90 13.37 -4.90 3.94
N ARG A 91 14.12 -5.84 4.48
CA ARG A 91 13.54 -7.01 5.12
C ARG A 91 13.58 -6.84 6.63
N LEU A 92 12.40 -6.84 7.25
CA LEU A 92 12.27 -6.79 8.69
C LEU A 92 12.65 -8.14 9.32
N SER A 93 12.12 -9.22 8.76
CA SER A 93 12.25 -10.57 9.32
C SER A 93 11.96 -11.59 8.24
N LYS A 94 11.78 -12.85 8.65
CA LYS A 94 11.31 -13.92 7.76
C LYS A 94 9.82 -14.20 7.93
N HIS A 95 9.13 -13.39 8.73
CA HIS A 95 7.73 -13.62 9.08
C HIS A 95 6.83 -12.58 8.42
N ALA A 96 5.58 -12.95 8.19
CA ALA A 96 4.63 -12.12 7.45
C ALA A 96 4.36 -10.79 8.14
N ILE A 97 4.20 -9.75 7.33
CA ILE A 97 3.75 -8.42 7.75
C ILE A 97 2.34 -8.25 7.20
N GLN A 98 1.34 -8.24 8.07
CA GLN A 98 -0.08 -8.19 7.68
C GLN A 98 -0.73 -6.85 7.97
N ALA A 99 -0.38 -6.24 9.10
CA ALA A 99 -0.99 -4.98 9.51
C ALA A 99 -0.42 -3.81 8.69
N ALA A 100 -1.22 -2.75 8.57
CA ALA A 100 -0.77 -1.53 7.92
C ALA A 100 0.41 -0.93 8.68
N PRO A 101 1.46 -0.49 7.98
CA PRO A 101 2.54 0.24 8.62
C PRO A 101 2.03 1.52 9.30
N LEU A 102 2.57 1.85 10.46
CA LEU A 102 2.22 3.08 11.16
C LEU A 102 3.19 4.18 10.79
N VAL A 103 2.70 5.22 10.12
CA VAL A 103 3.52 6.34 9.66
C VAL A 103 3.37 7.51 10.62
N VAL A 104 4.49 7.98 11.15
CA VAL A 104 4.54 9.16 12.02
C VAL A 104 5.62 10.09 11.46
N GLY A 105 5.19 11.17 10.80
CA GLY A 105 6.11 12.08 10.13
C GLY A 105 6.92 11.38 9.04
N ASP A 106 8.24 11.36 9.19
CA ASP A 106 9.16 10.74 8.24
C ASP A 106 9.59 9.32 8.65
N THR A 107 8.96 8.77 9.68
CA THR A 107 9.31 7.44 10.20
C THR A 107 8.12 6.50 10.04
N VAL A 108 8.39 5.27 9.63
CA VAL A 108 7.37 4.23 9.57
C VAL A 108 7.75 3.09 10.50
N TYR A 109 6.76 2.60 11.24
CA TYR A 109 6.90 1.47 12.16
C TYR A 109 6.16 0.29 11.56
N VAL A 110 6.83 -0.84 11.46
CA VAL A 110 6.30 -2.06 10.85
C VAL A 110 6.45 -3.20 11.84
N GLU A 111 5.41 -4.02 11.96
CA GLU A 111 5.41 -5.17 12.86
C GLU A 111 5.07 -6.43 12.08
N ASP A 112 5.81 -7.53 12.35
CA ASP A 112 5.47 -8.82 11.79
C ASP A 112 4.52 -9.60 12.73
N ILE A 113 4.07 -10.77 12.27
CA ILE A 113 3.11 -11.60 13.03
C ILE A 113 3.69 -12.19 14.31
N ASP A 114 5.01 -12.16 14.48
CA ASP A 114 5.68 -12.65 15.71
C ASP A 114 5.98 -11.51 16.69
N GLY A 115 5.60 -10.28 16.38
CA GLY A 115 5.80 -9.13 17.26
C GLY A 115 7.13 -8.41 17.10
N VAL A 116 7.91 -8.73 16.08
CA VAL A 116 9.14 -7.97 15.79
C VAL A 116 8.75 -6.63 15.16
N VAL A 117 9.26 -5.54 15.72
CA VAL A 117 8.97 -4.18 15.25
C VAL A 117 10.22 -3.55 14.68
N GLY A 118 10.11 -2.99 13.49
CA GLY A 118 11.17 -2.19 12.87
C GLY A 118 10.71 -0.76 12.67
N ALA A 119 11.64 0.18 12.78
CA ALA A 119 11.38 1.59 12.50
C ALA A 119 12.30 2.01 11.35
N TYR A 120 11.72 2.61 10.32
CA TYR A 120 12.45 2.97 9.12
C TYR A 120 12.18 4.40 8.71
N ARG A 121 13.20 5.02 8.13
CA ARG A 121 13.11 6.36 7.56
C ARG A 121 13.67 6.29 6.15
N VAL A 122 12.94 6.86 5.20
CA VAL A 122 13.42 6.89 3.82
C VAL A 122 14.40 8.03 3.66
N ALA A 123 15.60 7.72 3.21
CA ALA A 123 16.62 8.73 2.90
C ALA A 123 16.18 9.52 1.67
N LYS A 124 16.39 10.83 1.74
CA LYS A 124 16.08 11.72 0.62
C LYS A 124 17.30 12.02 -0.21
#